data_988515f57c76ac7d306c48ba0812dce5
#
_entry.id   988515f57c76ac7d306c48ba0812dce5
#
_cell.length_a   1.000
_cell.length_b   1.000
_cell.length_c   1.000
_cell.angle_alpha   90.00
_cell.angle_beta   90.00
_cell.angle_gamma   90.00
#
_symmetry.space_group_name_H-M   'P 1'
#
loop_
_entity.id
_entity.type
_entity.pdbx_description
1 polymer ?
#
loop_
_entity_poly.entity_id
_entity_poly.type
_entity_poly.pdbx_seq_one_letter_code
_entity_poly.pdbx_strand_id
1 'polypeptide(L)'
;MRHSLAEERREGARLDAGEAPVHGGFAEVKYIILQGDGMADYPLEALGGKTPLEAARTPNMDWLAARGVFGIAHVIPKGFPPGSDVGNMSIMGYDPAVYHTGRSPLEAASMGVALGPKDIAFRCNLVTLGGGSGGETYMEDFTAGHISTEEAAEIIRDIADKLGGDGIEFFPGVSYRHLMVWRNGKEKMITTPPHDITDQKVAGYMPTGDGADKLMQLMEASRPILGDHPVNKKRQAEGHRPATTIWLWGQGRAPALPSLTKRFGIKGGVISAVDIIHGLGVYAGLARIDVPGITGFLDTNYKGKGEYGVKSLEKNDLVFIHVEATDEAGHMGDVEKKIQAIEDFDGKVVGTVLTGMAHRKDWRVLLMPDHPTAITLKTHVADPVPFVLYSAEEPRHNGAMGYNEKDAVKTGVVAKQAFKLMEALIEGRQTWTET
;
A
#
# COMPACT_ATOMS: atom_id res chain seq x y z
N MET A 1 48.28 53.87 25.23
CA MET A 1 49.09 52.91 24.51
C MET A 1 48.25 51.70 24.22
N ARG A 2 47.96 51.50 22.98
CA ARG A 2 47.10 50.48 22.44
C ARG A 2 47.94 49.25 22.07
N HIS A 3 47.55 48.09 22.46
CA HIS A 3 47.63 46.82 21.71
C HIS A 3 47.41 45.63 22.64
N SER A 4 46.74 44.70 22.13
CA SER A 4 46.62 43.27 22.55
C SER A 4 45.41 42.89 23.39
N LEU A 5 44.31 42.66 22.71
CA LEU A 5 43.18 41.80 23.16
C LEU A 5 42.55 41.12 21.91
N ALA A 6 43.28 40.21 21.29
CA ALA A 6 42.79 39.49 20.12
C ALA A 6 43.48 38.13 19.90
N GLU A 7 43.70 37.34 20.97
CA GLU A 7 44.32 36.00 20.83
C GLU A 7 43.89 34.96 21.85
N GLU A 8 42.73 35.09 22.48
CA GLU A 8 42.19 34.06 23.38
C GLU A 8 40.74 33.73 23.06
N ARG A 9 40.44 33.07 21.98
CA ARG A 9 39.20 32.28 21.77
C ARG A 9 39.27 31.41 20.49
N ARG A 10 40.19 30.46 20.46
CA ARG A 10 40.18 29.35 19.48
C ARG A 10 40.66 28.05 20.13
N GLU A 11 39.99 27.64 21.18
CA GLU A 11 40.08 26.26 21.65
C GLU A 11 38.69 25.80 22.11
N GLY A 12 38.20 24.71 21.55
CA GLY A 12 37.06 24.00 22.10
C GLY A 12 35.88 23.82 21.18
N ALA A 13 35.97 22.95 20.20
CA ALA A 13 34.93 22.04 19.78
C ALA A 13 35.47 21.12 18.66
N ARG A 14 36.32 20.18 19.02
CA ARG A 14 36.45 18.95 18.23
C ARG A 14 35.22 18.14 18.54
N LEU A 15 34.25 18.15 17.62
CA LEU A 15 33.20 17.14 17.55
C LEU A 15 33.88 15.81 17.21
N ASP A 16 33.85 14.91 18.15
CA ASP A 16 34.25 13.52 18.01
C ASP A 16 33.44 12.92 16.83
N ALA A 17 34.09 12.74 15.70
CA ALA A 17 33.58 11.95 14.59
C ALA A 17 33.65 10.48 15.07
N GLY A 18 32.59 10.03 15.70
CA GLY A 18 32.41 8.62 16.05
C GLY A 18 32.69 7.77 14.82
N GLU A 19 33.69 6.92 14.91
CA GLU A 19 34.05 5.93 13.91
C GLU A 19 32.80 5.12 13.52
N ALA A 20 32.50 5.13 12.20
CA ALA A 20 31.50 4.20 11.66
C ALA A 20 31.92 2.77 12.04
N PRO A 21 31.00 1.89 12.45
CA PRO A 21 31.35 0.53 12.80
C PRO A 21 32.01 -0.15 11.61
N VAL A 22 33.23 -0.63 11.81
CA VAL A 22 33.97 -1.46 10.85
C VAL A 22 33.16 -2.73 10.66
N HIS A 23 32.48 -2.85 9.53
CA HIS A 23 31.81 -4.09 9.12
C HIS A 23 32.90 -5.13 8.81
N GLY A 24 33.24 -5.93 9.82
CA GLY A 24 33.96 -7.17 9.63
C GLY A 24 33.06 -8.12 8.83
N GLY A 25 33.62 -8.72 7.77
CA GLY A 25 32.95 -9.52 6.73
C GLY A 25 32.04 -10.66 7.23
N PHE A 26 30.86 -10.33 7.67
CA PHE A 26 29.73 -11.26 7.76
C PHE A 26 29.04 -11.26 6.39
N ALA A 27 28.74 -12.44 5.87
CA ALA A 27 27.89 -12.58 4.70
C ALA A 27 26.59 -11.79 4.97
N GLU A 28 26.30 -10.78 4.14
CA GLU A 28 25.16 -9.90 4.36
C GLU A 28 23.87 -10.69 4.21
N VAL A 29 23.15 -10.92 5.32
CA VAL A 29 21.86 -11.62 5.34
C VAL A 29 20.89 -10.92 4.38
N LYS A 30 20.23 -11.70 3.54
CA LYS A 30 19.20 -11.19 2.62
C LYS A 30 17.80 -11.39 3.20
N TYR A 31 16.98 -10.35 3.10
CA TYR A 31 15.65 -10.31 3.65
C TYR A 31 14.62 -10.26 2.52
N ILE A 32 13.56 -11.04 2.66
CA ILE A 32 12.51 -11.15 1.63
C ILE A 32 11.17 -11.05 2.32
N ILE A 33 10.30 -10.17 1.83
CA ILE A 33 8.90 -10.14 2.24
C ILE A 33 8.06 -10.57 1.03
N LEU A 34 7.26 -11.61 1.21
CA LEU A 34 6.34 -12.16 0.22
C LEU A 34 4.91 -11.91 0.70
N GLN A 35 4.21 -11.02 0.02
CA GLN A 35 2.88 -10.63 0.42
C GLN A 35 1.88 -10.94 -0.69
N GLY A 36 0.94 -11.83 -0.40
CA GLY A 36 -0.27 -12.06 -1.19
C GLY A 36 -1.41 -11.23 -0.59
N ASP A 37 -1.78 -10.15 -1.25
CA ASP A 37 -2.80 -9.22 -0.78
C ASP A 37 -4.14 -9.90 -0.61
N GLY A 38 -4.82 -9.66 0.51
CA GLY A 38 -6.16 -10.19 0.77
C GLY A 38 -6.28 -11.72 0.72
N MET A 39 -5.17 -12.47 0.80
CA MET A 39 -5.12 -13.92 0.52
C MET A 39 -5.92 -14.77 1.52
N ALA A 40 -5.99 -14.35 2.78
CA ALA A 40 -6.76 -15.05 3.81
C ALA A 40 -8.29 -14.91 3.60
N ASP A 41 -9.05 -15.86 4.15
CA ASP A 41 -10.51 -15.91 3.99
C ASP A 41 -11.18 -16.73 5.09
N TYR A 42 -12.50 -16.75 5.07
CA TYR A 42 -13.32 -17.62 5.92
C TYR A 42 -13.56 -18.99 5.28
N PRO A 43 -13.93 -20.00 6.10
CA PRO A 43 -14.39 -21.28 5.58
C PRO A 43 -15.64 -21.12 4.70
N LEU A 44 -15.65 -21.77 3.53
CA LEU A 44 -16.71 -21.68 2.54
C LEU A 44 -17.47 -23.01 2.41
N GLU A 45 -18.79 -22.96 2.37
CA GLU A 45 -19.62 -24.13 2.14
C GLU A 45 -19.27 -24.81 0.80
N ALA A 46 -19.04 -24.03 -0.24
CA ALA A 46 -18.64 -24.51 -1.57
C ALA A 46 -17.31 -25.31 -1.55
N LEU A 47 -16.49 -25.14 -0.52
CA LEU A 47 -15.24 -25.88 -0.32
C LEU A 47 -15.33 -26.94 0.77
N GLY A 48 -16.56 -27.31 1.17
CA GLY A 48 -16.79 -28.28 2.25
C GLY A 48 -16.30 -27.81 3.60
N GLY A 49 -16.39 -26.50 3.88
CA GLY A 49 -15.97 -25.88 5.12
C GLY A 49 -14.46 -25.56 5.22
N LYS A 50 -13.75 -25.58 4.11
CA LYS A 50 -12.34 -25.14 4.03
C LYS A 50 -12.26 -23.68 3.62
N THR A 51 -11.15 -23.01 4.01
CA THR A 51 -10.79 -21.73 3.42
C THR A 51 -10.19 -21.93 2.02
N PRO A 52 -10.11 -20.90 1.17
CA PRO A 52 -9.36 -20.96 -0.08
C PRO A 52 -7.90 -21.40 0.11
N LEU A 53 -7.20 -20.96 1.18
CA LEU A 53 -5.85 -21.41 1.52
C LEU A 53 -5.79 -22.90 1.89
N GLU A 54 -6.79 -23.44 2.60
CA GLU A 54 -6.87 -24.88 2.89
C GLU A 54 -7.16 -25.72 1.63
N ALA A 55 -7.80 -25.13 0.62
CA ALA A 55 -8.20 -25.83 -0.61
C ALA A 55 -7.14 -25.76 -1.71
N ALA A 56 -6.37 -24.68 -1.76
CA ALA A 56 -5.32 -24.44 -2.74
C ALA A 56 -4.12 -25.39 -2.54
N ARG A 57 -3.41 -25.69 -3.64
CA ARG A 57 -2.15 -26.45 -3.61
C ARG A 57 -0.98 -25.49 -3.46
N THR A 58 -0.38 -25.45 -2.26
CA THR A 58 0.64 -24.47 -1.88
C THR A 58 1.93 -25.11 -1.35
N PRO A 59 2.57 -26.03 -2.11
CA PRO A 59 3.69 -26.81 -1.60
C PRO A 59 4.89 -25.98 -1.15
N ASN A 60 5.11 -24.79 -1.71
CA ASN A 60 6.20 -23.90 -1.35
C ASN A 60 5.91 -23.15 -0.05
N MET A 61 4.69 -22.62 0.10
CA MET A 61 4.26 -21.98 1.35
C MET A 61 4.14 -23.00 2.48
N ASP A 62 3.68 -24.22 2.21
CA ASP A 62 3.64 -25.34 3.17
C ASP A 62 5.05 -25.70 3.64
N TRP A 63 6.00 -25.74 2.70
CA TRP A 63 7.41 -26.00 3.02
C TRP A 63 7.99 -24.94 3.97
N LEU A 64 7.66 -23.66 3.75
CA LEU A 64 8.05 -22.57 4.64
C LEU A 64 7.36 -22.69 6.00
N ALA A 65 6.05 -22.92 6.02
CA ALA A 65 5.25 -23.07 7.26
C ALA A 65 5.79 -24.18 8.15
N ALA A 66 6.13 -25.33 7.56
CA ALA A 66 6.69 -26.47 8.30
C ALA A 66 8.11 -26.23 8.87
N ARG A 67 8.83 -25.21 8.39
CA ARG A 67 10.27 -24.97 8.70
C ARG A 67 10.55 -23.59 9.29
N GLY A 68 9.55 -22.75 9.43
CA GLY A 68 9.66 -21.42 10.02
C GLY A 68 8.95 -21.29 11.36
N VAL A 69 8.95 -20.10 11.91
CA VAL A 69 7.99 -19.72 12.96
C VAL A 69 6.68 -19.39 12.26
N PHE A 70 5.68 -20.22 12.49
CA PHE A 70 4.37 -20.13 11.84
C PHE A 70 3.29 -19.83 12.89
N GLY A 71 2.37 -18.93 12.55
CA GLY A 71 1.29 -18.52 13.44
C GLY A 71 0.34 -17.52 12.83
N ILE A 72 -0.41 -16.81 13.65
CA ILE A 72 -1.33 -15.74 13.24
C ILE A 72 -0.80 -14.36 13.66
N ALA A 73 -1.09 -13.34 12.85
CA ALA A 73 -0.70 -11.98 13.09
C ALA A 73 -1.89 -11.02 13.04
N HIS A 74 -2.00 -10.12 14.01
CA HIS A 74 -2.91 -8.98 13.97
C HIS A 74 -2.24 -7.85 13.18
N VAL A 75 -2.62 -7.69 11.93
CA VAL A 75 -2.02 -6.73 11.00
C VAL A 75 -2.71 -5.38 11.07
N ILE A 76 -4.04 -5.38 11.12
CA ILE A 76 -4.86 -4.17 11.22
C ILE A 76 -5.09 -3.85 12.72
N PRO A 77 -4.57 -2.72 13.23
CA PRO A 77 -4.80 -2.35 14.61
C PRO A 77 -6.26 -2.01 14.88
N LYS A 78 -6.71 -2.22 16.11
CA LYS A 78 -8.08 -1.92 16.52
C LYS A 78 -8.42 -0.44 16.27
N GLY A 79 -9.54 -0.21 15.59
CA GLY A 79 -10.04 1.13 15.29
C GLY A 79 -9.60 1.68 13.93
N PHE A 80 -8.74 0.96 13.22
CA PHE A 80 -8.41 1.28 11.83
C PHE A 80 -9.34 0.51 10.87
N PRO A 81 -9.72 1.12 9.75
CA PRO A 81 -10.39 0.39 8.68
C PRO A 81 -9.41 -0.65 8.09
N PRO A 82 -9.89 -1.85 7.76
CA PRO A 82 -9.06 -2.81 7.05
C PRO A 82 -8.77 -2.28 5.64
N GLY A 83 -7.48 -2.21 5.29
CA GLY A 83 -7.05 -1.74 3.98
C GLY A 83 -5.56 -1.92 3.79
N SER A 84 -5.14 -2.04 2.52
CA SER A 84 -3.75 -2.33 2.15
C SER A 84 -2.77 -1.22 2.56
N ASP A 85 -3.23 0.03 2.72
CA ASP A 85 -2.41 1.13 3.25
C ASP A 85 -2.03 0.90 4.72
N VAL A 86 -2.99 0.48 5.56
CA VAL A 86 -2.78 0.15 6.98
C VAL A 86 -2.02 -1.17 7.11
N GLY A 87 -2.45 -2.20 6.39
CA GLY A 87 -1.86 -3.55 6.46
C GLY A 87 -0.40 -3.57 6.03
N ASN A 88 -0.09 -2.99 4.88
CA ASN A 88 1.28 -2.96 4.38
C ASN A 88 2.19 -2.02 5.19
N MET A 89 1.66 -0.95 5.80
CA MET A 89 2.40 -0.16 6.78
C MET A 89 2.85 -1.02 7.97
N SER A 90 1.95 -1.86 8.50
CA SER A 90 2.29 -2.83 9.56
C SER A 90 3.35 -3.83 9.10
N ILE A 91 3.20 -4.44 7.91
CA ILE A 91 4.14 -5.43 7.38
C ILE A 91 5.53 -4.82 7.16
N MET A 92 5.61 -3.57 6.70
CA MET A 92 6.87 -2.83 6.54
C MET A 92 7.48 -2.37 7.89
N GLY A 93 6.87 -2.72 9.01
CA GLY A 93 7.42 -2.50 10.34
C GLY A 93 7.11 -1.14 10.94
N TYR A 94 6.05 -0.48 10.51
CA TYR A 94 5.61 0.80 11.04
C TYR A 94 4.26 0.65 11.75
N ASP A 95 4.16 1.17 12.97
CA ASP A 95 2.89 1.19 13.71
C ASP A 95 1.90 2.17 13.04
N PRO A 96 0.79 1.69 12.48
CA PRO A 96 -0.20 2.57 11.87
C PRO A 96 -0.78 3.62 12.83
N ALA A 97 -0.85 3.31 14.12
CA ALA A 97 -1.33 4.27 15.13
C ALA A 97 -0.42 5.50 15.26
N VAL A 98 0.85 5.38 14.88
CA VAL A 98 1.84 6.46 14.93
C VAL A 98 2.00 7.13 13.57
N TYR A 99 1.98 6.35 12.49
CA TYR A 99 2.46 6.81 11.20
C TYR A 99 1.40 6.94 10.12
N HIS A 100 0.22 6.34 10.28
CA HIS A 100 -0.82 6.44 9.25
C HIS A 100 -1.45 7.83 9.26
N THR A 101 -1.34 8.54 8.16
CA THR A 101 -1.82 9.92 7.99
C THR A 101 -2.87 10.06 6.89
N GLY A 102 -3.27 8.96 6.28
CA GLY A 102 -4.19 8.91 5.16
C GLY A 102 -3.59 8.28 3.91
N ARG A 103 -4.44 8.01 2.93
CA ARG A 103 -4.09 7.29 1.70
C ARG A 103 -3.45 8.17 0.64
N SER A 104 -3.96 9.41 0.48
CA SER A 104 -3.52 10.32 -0.59
C SER A 104 -2.02 10.67 -0.58
N PRO A 105 -1.36 10.86 0.57
CA PRO A 105 0.09 11.09 0.57
C PRO A 105 0.89 9.91 0.05
N LEU A 106 0.43 8.67 0.22
CA LEU A 106 1.08 7.49 -0.35
C LEU A 106 0.97 7.51 -1.89
N GLU A 107 -0.21 7.85 -2.41
CA GLU A 107 -0.41 8.00 -3.86
C GLU A 107 0.44 9.16 -4.42
N ALA A 108 0.55 10.28 -3.69
CA ALA A 108 1.44 11.39 -4.05
C ALA A 108 2.89 10.93 -4.22
N ALA A 109 3.39 10.16 -3.26
CA ALA A 109 4.76 9.63 -3.31
C ALA A 109 4.97 8.68 -4.49
N SER A 110 3.98 7.80 -4.80
CA SER A 110 4.04 6.93 -5.97
C SER A 110 4.09 7.70 -7.29
N MET A 111 3.35 8.80 -7.37
CA MET A 111 3.33 9.70 -8.54
C MET A 111 4.58 10.61 -8.63
N GLY A 112 5.51 10.53 -7.67
CA GLY A 112 6.68 11.41 -7.59
C GLY A 112 6.36 12.84 -7.16
N VAL A 113 5.18 13.07 -6.58
CA VAL A 113 4.76 14.39 -6.07
C VAL A 113 5.28 14.59 -4.65
N ALA A 114 6.25 15.47 -4.50
CA ALA A 114 6.84 15.78 -3.20
C ALA A 114 5.87 16.60 -2.34
N LEU A 115 5.67 16.17 -1.09
CA LEU A 115 4.88 16.89 -0.09
C LEU A 115 5.81 17.47 0.98
N GLY A 116 5.64 18.76 1.25
CA GLY A 116 6.25 19.42 2.41
C GLY A 116 5.51 19.04 3.72
N PRO A 117 6.07 19.39 4.88
CA PRO A 117 5.56 18.93 6.18
C PRO A 117 4.18 19.49 6.57
N LYS A 118 3.70 20.52 5.84
CA LYS A 118 2.38 21.13 6.05
C LYS A 118 1.45 20.99 4.85
N ASP A 119 1.88 20.27 3.81
CA ASP A 119 1.08 20.06 2.62
C ASP A 119 0.09 18.93 2.85
N ILE A 120 -1.10 19.10 2.32
CA ILE A 120 -2.16 18.11 2.40
C ILE A 120 -2.44 17.59 0.99
N ALA A 121 -2.33 16.30 0.82
CA ALA A 121 -2.74 15.62 -0.40
C ALA A 121 -4.19 15.15 -0.29
N PHE A 122 -4.91 15.23 -1.39
CA PHE A 122 -6.29 14.75 -1.55
C PHE A 122 -6.36 13.87 -2.79
N ARG A 123 -7.13 12.80 -2.71
CA ARG A 123 -7.59 12.15 -3.95
C ARG A 123 -8.56 13.09 -4.65
N CYS A 124 -8.42 13.16 -5.96
CA CYS A 124 -9.26 13.97 -6.84
C CYS A 124 -9.86 13.04 -7.90
N ASN A 125 -11.10 12.59 -7.69
CA ASN A 125 -11.79 11.78 -8.67
C ASN A 125 -12.54 12.65 -9.67
N LEU A 126 -12.50 12.28 -10.94
CA LEU A 126 -13.49 12.74 -11.92
C LEU A 126 -14.74 11.88 -11.75
N VAL A 127 -15.88 12.50 -11.46
CA VAL A 127 -17.14 11.79 -11.20
C VAL A 127 -18.27 12.31 -12.06
N THR A 128 -19.30 11.48 -12.29
CA THR A 128 -20.56 11.89 -12.90
C THR A 128 -21.59 12.09 -11.79
N LEU A 129 -22.11 13.31 -11.66
CA LEU A 129 -23.28 13.61 -10.85
C LEU A 129 -24.50 13.72 -11.74
N GLY A 130 -25.57 13.00 -11.38
CA GLY A 130 -26.87 13.04 -12.03
C GLY A 130 -27.87 13.92 -11.30
N GLY A 131 -28.89 14.42 -12.02
CA GLY A 131 -30.00 15.16 -11.44
C GLY A 131 -31.20 14.26 -11.13
N GLY A 132 -31.75 14.34 -9.90
CA GLY A 132 -33.00 13.68 -9.51
C GLY A 132 -34.25 14.54 -9.80
N SER A 133 -35.43 13.90 -9.73
CA SER A 133 -36.73 14.59 -9.76
C SER A 133 -36.87 15.45 -8.51
N GLY A 134 -36.71 16.78 -8.63
CA GLY A 134 -36.81 17.70 -7.48
C GLY A 134 -35.56 18.57 -7.27
N GLY A 135 -34.58 18.55 -8.21
CA GLY A 135 -33.38 19.37 -8.12
C GLY A 135 -32.29 18.80 -7.23
N GLU A 136 -32.45 17.58 -6.77
CA GLU A 136 -31.45 16.87 -5.97
C GLU A 136 -30.34 16.32 -6.87
N THR A 137 -29.12 16.24 -6.34
CA THR A 137 -27.95 15.72 -7.07
C THR A 137 -27.51 14.40 -6.44
N TYR A 138 -27.24 13.41 -7.28
CA TYR A 138 -26.83 12.05 -6.89
C TYR A 138 -25.44 11.72 -7.45
N MET A 139 -24.68 10.87 -6.76
CA MET A 139 -23.47 10.25 -7.28
C MET A 139 -23.87 9.15 -8.27
N GLU A 140 -23.96 9.48 -9.55
CA GLU A 140 -24.37 8.53 -10.59
C GLU A 140 -23.24 7.56 -10.95
N ASP A 141 -22.01 8.06 -11.00
CA ASP A 141 -20.84 7.22 -11.33
C ASP A 141 -19.55 7.88 -10.80
N PHE A 142 -18.88 7.19 -9.88
CA PHE A 142 -17.62 7.65 -9.29
C PHE A 142 -16.40 7.50 -10.21
N THR A 143 -16.58 6.92 -11.41
CA THR A 143 -15.54 6.67 -12.41
C THR A 143 -15.65 7.54 -13.67
N ALA A 144 -16.69 8.39 -13.76
CA ALA A 144 -17.03 9.14 -14.97
C ALA A 144 -17.12 8.23 -16.21
N GLY A 145 -17.80 7.09 -16.10
CA GLY A 145 -17.94 6.11 -17.18
C GLY A 145 -16.62 5.43 -17.55
N HIS A 146 -15.79 5.12 -16.54
CA HIS A 146 -14.45 4.56 -16.73
C HIS A 146 -13.63 5.37 -17.75
N ILE A 147 -13.58 6.70 -17.55
CA ILE A 147 -12.84 7.62 -18.42
C ILE A 147 -11.41 7.14 -18.63
N SER A 148 -10.90 7.24 -19.89
CA SER A 148 -9.54 6.84 -20.20
C SER A 148 -8.50 7.74 -19.51
N THR A 149 -7.28 7.23 -19.33
CA THR A 149 -6.19 8.00 -18.71
C THR A 149 -5.85 9.25 -19.54
N GLU A 150 -5.87 9.13 -20.87
CA GLU A 150 -5.54 10.20 -21.79
C GLU A 150 -6.59 11.31 -21.75
N GLU A 151 -7.87 10.96 -21.82
CA GLU A 151 -8.99 11.90 -21.71
C GLU A 151 -9.01 12.63 -20.37
N ALA A 152 -8.83 11.86 -19.29
CA ALA A 152 -8.80 12.40 -17.94
C ALA A 152 -7.60 13.32 -17.70
N ALA A 153 -6.43 12.99 -18.23
CA ALA A 153 -5.24 13.80 -18.12
C ALA A 153 -5.39 15.16 -18.82
N GLU A 154 -6.11 15.22 -19.94
CA GLU A 154 -6.44 16.49 -20.62
C GLU A 154 -7.34 17.36 -19.73
N ILE A 155 -8.41 16.77 -19.20
CA ILE A 155 -9.33 17.45 -18.30
C ILE A 155 -8.62 18.00 -17.05
N ILE A 156 -7.76 17.18 -16.41
CA ILE A 156 -7.08 17.60 -15.16
C ILE A 156 -6.05 18.69 -15.41
N ARG A 157 -5.39 18.73 -16.58
CA ARG A 157 -4.53 19.86 -16.94
C ARG A 157 -5.33 21.16 -17.05
N ASP A 158 -6.48 21.13 -17.71
CA ASP A 158 -7.37 22.28 -17.81
C ASP A 158 -7.91 22.73 -16.44
N ILE A 159 -8.22 21.80 -15.56
CA ILE A 159 -8.58 22.09 -14.14
C ILE A 159 -7.40 22.74 -13.42
N ALA A 160 -6.18 22.21 -13.60
CA ALA A 160 -4.97 22.78 -12.99
C ALA A 160 -4.70 24.22 -13.46
N ASP A 161 -4.86 24.48 -14.74
CA ASP A 161 -4.65 25.81 -15.33
C ASP A 161 -5.70 26.84 -14.84
N LYS A 162 -6.94 26.42 -14.61
CA LYS A 162 -8.05 27.32 -14.25
C LYS A 162 -8.32 27.44 -12.75
N LEU A 163 -8.08 26.39 -11.97
CA LEU A 163 -8.36 26.32 -10.54
C LEU A 163 -7.10 26.18 -9.67
N GLY A 164 -5.95 25.93 -10.29
CA GLY A 164 -4.66 25.91 -9.62
C GLY A 164 -4.22 27.32 -9.20
N GLY A 165 -3.20 27.39 -8.34
CA GLY A 165 -2.71 28.62 -7.74
C GLY A 165 -3.13 28.75 -6.28
N ASP A 166 -2.63 29.78 -5.59
CA ASP A 166 -2.86 29.99 -4.16
C ASP A 166 -2.59 28.76 -3.29
N GLY A 167 -1.57 28.00 -3.70
CA GLY A 167 -1.19 26.76 -3.01
C GLY A 167 -1.99 25.53 -3.41
N ILE A 168 -2.88 25.59 -4.39
CA ILE A 168 -3.60 24.44 -4.94
C ILE A 168 -2.90 23.96 -6.21
N GLU A 169 -2.60 22.67 -6.26
CA GLU A 169 -1.99 22.00 -7.42
C GLU A 169 -2.75 20.72 -7.74
N PHE A 170 -2.94 20.45 -9.04
CA PHE A 170 -3.60 19.22 -9.51
C PHE A 170 -2.61 18.40 -10.34
N PHE A 171 -2.63 17.09 -10.15
CA PHE A 171 -1.75 16.15 -10.83
C PHE A 171 -2.57 15.04 -11.48
N PRO A 172 -2.45 14.83 -12.80
CA PRO A 172 -3.14 13.75 -13.47
C PRO A 172 -2.59 12.39 -13.03
N GLY A 173 -3.49 11.48 -12.74
CA GLY A 173 -3.20 10.08 -12.42
C GLY A 173 -3.78 9.14 -13.48
N VAL A 174 -4.25 7.97 -13.06
CA VAL A 174 -4.77 6.92 -13.96
C VAL A 174 -6.29 6.93 -13.99
N SER A 175 -6.87 6.93 -15.20
CA SER A 175 -8.31 6.93 -15.42
C SER A 175 -8.99 8.08 -14.65
N TYR A 176 -9.98 7.81 -13.85
CA TYR A 176 -10.72 8.80 -13.05
C TYR A 176 -10.01 9.23 -11.76
N ARG A 177 -8.86 8.65 -11.42
CA ARG A 177 -8.13 8.86 -10.15
C ARG A 177 -6.96 9.82 -10.34
N HIS A 178 -7.01 10.95 -9.68
CA HIS A 178 -6.00 12.02 -9.74
C HIS A 178 -5.68 12.49 -8.33
N LEU A 179 -4.75 13.43 -8.24
CA LEU A 179 -4.30 14.01 -6.98
C LEU A 179 -4.50 15.53 -6.98
N MET A 180 -4.92 16.09 -5.86
CA MET A 180 -4.84 17.49 -5.55
C MET A 180 -3.94 17.70 -4.33
N VAL A 181 -3.04 18.66 -4.37
CA VAL A 181 -2.21 19.05 -3.24
C VAL A 181 -2.58 20.47 -2.82
N TRP A 182 -2.85 20.62 -1.52
CA TRP A 182 -3.04 21.94 -0.90
C TRP A 182 -1.80 22.26 -0.07
N ARG A 183 -0.92 23.15 -0.60
CA ARG A 183 0.31 23.61 0.06
C ARG A 183 -0.01 24.40 1.31
N ASN A 184 0.57 24.01 2.43
CA ASN A 184 0.25 24.55 3.76
C ASN A 184 -1.25 24.50 4.07
N GLY A 185 -1.93 23.43 3.61
CA GLY A 185 -3.37 23.27 3.68
C GLY A 185 -3.89 22.89 5.06
N LYS A 186 -5.21 22.70 5.11
CA LYS A 186 -5.93 22.26 6.29
C LYS A 186 -6.28 20.77 6.19
N GLU A 187 -6.19 20.04 7.29
CA GLU A 187 -6.36 18.60 7.35
C GLU A 187 -7.63 18.18 8.15
N LYS A 188 -8.05 19.01 9.10
CA LYS A 188 -9.14 18.67 10.04
C LYS A 188 -10.52 18.85 9.41
N MET A 189 -10.79 18.02 8.40
CA MET A 189 -12.09 17.98 7.75
C MET A 189 -12.52 16.52 7.54
N ILE A 190 -13.80 16.31 7.37
CA ILE A 190 -14.40 15.02 7.04
C ILE A 190 -14.74 15.03 5.56
N THR A 191 -14.25 14.07 4.83
CA THR A 191 -14.56 13.85 3.42
C THR A 191 -15.07 12.43 3.21
N THR A 192 -15.87 12.21 2.18
CA THR A 192 -16.49 10.91 1.89
C THR A 192 -15.94 10.33 0.59
N PRO A 193 -15.53 9.05 0.57
CA PRO A 193 -15.17 8.36 -0.67
C PRO A 193 -16.37 8.30 -1.63
N PRO A 194 -16.21 8.66 -2.93
CA PRO A 194 -17.35 8.73 -3.85
C PRO A 194 -17.95 7.35 -4.17
N HIS A 195 -17.17 6.28 -4.06
CA HIS A 195 -17.66 4.91 -4.28
C HIS A 195 -18.56 4.38 -3.17
N ASP A 196 -18.48 4.96 -1.96
CA ASP A 196 -19.34 4.57 -0.83
C ASP A 196 -20.77 5.17 -0.96
N ILE A 197 -20.95 6.14 -1.86
CA ILE A 197 -22.19 6.89 -2.00
C ILE A 197 -22.80 6.80 -3.41
N THR A 198 -22.44 5.78 -4.18
CA THR A 198 -23.05 5.52 -5.49
C THR A 198 -24.57 5.39 -5.34
N ASP A 199 -25.32 6.03 -6.23
CA ASP A 199 -26.79 6.13 -6.25
C ASP A 199 -27.39 6.89 -5.02
N GLN A 200 -26.58 7.56 -4.22
CA GLN A 200 -27.03 8.34 -3.07
C GLN A 200 -27.01 9.85 -3.34
N LYS A 201 -27.84 10.60 -2.59
CA LYS A 201 -27.86 12.08 -2.60
C LYS A 201 -26.56 12.63 -2.04
N VAL A 202 -25.83 13.44 -2.83
CA VAL A 202 -24.53 13.94 -2.41
C VAL A 202 -24.55 14.99 -1.30
N ALA A 203 -25.70 15.66 -1.09
CA ALA A 203 -25.80 16.77 -0.14
C ALA A 203 -25.40 16.42 1.31
N GLY A 204 -25.67 15.17 1.74
CA GLY A 204 -25.32 14.69 3.07
C GLY A 204 -23.86 14.26 3.23
N TYR A 205 -23.09 14.24 2.14
CA TYR A 205 -21.73 13.70 2.09
C TYR A 205 -20.68 14.71 1.62
N MET A 206 -21.10 15.98 1.50
CA MET A 206 -20.19 17.07 1.17
C MET A 206 -19.15 17.26 2.27
N PRO A 207 -17.93 17.74 1.93
CA PRO A 207 -16.90 18.02 2.92
C PRO A 207 -17.40 18.89 4.09
N THR A 208 -17.00 18.57 5.32
CA THR A 208 -17.31 19.35 6.53
C THR A 208 -16.07 19.55 7.39
N GLY A 209 -16.06 20.58 8.23
CA GLY A 209 -14.94 20.91 9.11
C GLY A 209 -14.03 22.01 8.58
N ASP A 210 -12.88 22.18 9.21
CA ASP A 210 -11.97 23.31 8.91
C ASP A 210 -11.28 23.16 7.57
N GLY A 211 -11.61 24.03 6.63
CA GLY A 211 -11.11 24.03 5.24
C GLY A 211 -12.06 23.39 4.22
N ALA A 212 -13.19 22.82 4.65
CA ALA A 212 -14.17 22.20 3.76
C ALA A 212 -14.74 23.19 2.71
N ASP A 213 -14.92 24.46 3.07
CA ASP A 213 -15.39 25.50 2.14
C ASP A 213 -14.50 25.63 0.90
N LYS A 214 -13.16 25.50 1.07
CA LYS A 214 -12.23 25.56 -0.06
C LYS A 214 -12.42 24.38 -1.00
N LEU A 215 -12.62 23.17 -0.45
CA LEU A 215 -12.89 21.98 -1.27
C LEU A 215 -14.20 22.12 -2.03
N MET A 216 -15.28 22.51 -1.34
CA MET A 216 -16.59 22.72 -1.96
C MET A 216 -16.52 23.78 -3.07
N GLN A 217 -15.77 24.88 -2.82
CA GLN A 217 -15.56 25.91 -3.84
C GLN A 217 -14.87 25.34 -5.10
N LEU A 218 -13.82 24.52 -4.93
CA LEU A 218 -13.11 23.90 -6.04
C LEU A 218 -13.98 22.90 -6.79
N MET A 219 -14.73 22.06 -6.06
CA MET A 219 -15.68 21.10 -6.64
C MET A 219 -16.75 21.83 -7.47
N GLU A 220 -17.34 22.88 -6.94
CA GLU A 220 -18.37 23.66 -7.66
C GLU A 220 -17.78 24.42 -8.85
N ALA A 221 -16.61 25.06 -8.70
CA ALA A 221 -15.93 25.77 -9.77
C ALA A 221 -15.49 24.85 -10.94
N SER A 222 -15.29 23.55 -10.68
CA SER A 222 -14.96 22.58 -11.72
C SER A 222 -16.13 22.30 -12.67
N ARG A 223 -17.38 22.44 -12.20
CA ARG A 223 -18.59 22.05 -12.97
C ARG A 223 -18.74 22.79 -14.30
N PRO A 224 -18.68 24.13 -14.37
CA PRO A 224 -18.75 24.82 -15.66
C PRO A 224 -17.58 24.51 -16.58
N ILE A 225 -16.36 24.31 -16.02
CA ILE A 225 -15.19 23.92 -16.80
C ILE A 225 -15.43 22.58 -17.50
N LEU A 226 -15.94 21.60 -16.74
CA LEU A 226 -16.20 20.25 -17.20
C LEU A 226 -17.40 20.20 -18.17
N GLY A 227 -18.46 21.00 -17.90
CA GLY A 227 -19.63 21.08 -18.77
C GLY A 227 -19.32 21.55 -20.20
N ASP A 228 -18.35 22.45 -20.33
CA ASP A 228 -17.92 22.99 -21.62
C ASP A 228 -16.72 22.26 -22.25
N HIS A 229 -16.11 21.31 -21.53
CA HIS A 229 -14.87 20.67 -21.95
C HIS A 229 -15.04 19.82 -23.23
N PRO A 230 -14.15 19.95 -24.25
CA PRO A 230 -14.26 19.22 -25.52
C PRO A 230 -14.31 17.69 -25.34
N VAL A 231 -13.52 17.14 -24.43
CA VAL A 231 -13.52 15.70 -24.11
C VAL A 231 -14.90 15.24 -23.64
N ASN A 232 -15.55 15.98 -22.74
CA ASN A 232 -16.89 15.63 -22.24
C ASN A 232 -17.96 15.73 -23.35
N LYS A 233 -17.87 16.74 -24.21
CA LYS A 233 -18.78 16.89 -25.37
C LYS A 233 -18.64 15.71 -26.33
N LYS A 234 -17.39 15.26 -26.59
CA LYS A 234 -17.11 14.08 -27.40
C LYS A 234 -17.70 12.83 -26.75
N ARG A 235 -17.41 12.60 -25.45
CA ARG A 235 -17.91 11.45 -24.69
C ARG A 235 -19.44 11.37 -24.72
N GLN A 236 -20.11 12.48 -24.49
CA GLN A 236 -21.58 12.55 -24.59
C GLN A 236 -22.11 12.21 -25.98
N ALA A 237 -21.46 12.70 -27.04
CA ALA A 237 -21.84 12.40 -28.42
C ALA A 237 -21.64 10.90 -28.75
N GLU A 238 -20.70 10.24 -28.12
CA GLU A 238 -20.42 8.81 -28.23
C GLU A 238 -21.23 7.92 -27.26
N GLY A 239 -22.11 8.52 -26.45
CA GLY A 239 -22.97 7.81 -25.50
C GLY A 239 -22.25 7.40 -24.18
N HIS A 240 -21.08 7.96 -23.92
CA HIS A 240 -20.34 7.74 -22.67
C HIS A 240 -20.73 8.77 -21.60
N ARG A 241 -20.65 8.39 -20.33
CA ARG A 241 -20.85 9.31 -19.21
C ARG A 241 -19.73 10.35 -19.14
N PRO A 242 -20.05 11.66 -19.06
CA PRO A 242 -19.07 12.71 -18.90
C PRO A 242 -18.64 12.85 -17.44
N ALA A 243 -17.45 13.38 -17.18
CA ALA A 243 -17.10 13.92 -15.89
C ALA A 243 -17.84 15.24 -15.66
N THR A 244 -18.61 15.36 -14.57
CA THR A 244 -19.41 16.56 -14.27
C THR A 244 -18.86 17.42 -13.14
N THR A 245 -18.00 16.85 -12.30
CA THR A 245 -17.27 17.55 -11.23
C THR A 245 -16.04 16.78 -10.81
N ILE A 246 -15.09 17.45 -10.17
CA ILE A 246 -14.08 16.78 -9.36
C ILE A 246 -14.69 16.43 -8.00
N TRP A 247 -14.20 15.33 -7.38
CA TRP A 247 -14.58 14.93 -6.02
C TRP A 247 -13.32 14.77 -5.17
N LEU A 248 -13.19 15.64 -4.14
CA LEU A 248 -12.00 15.71 -3.29
C LEU A 248 -12.21 14.97 -1.98
N TRP A 249 -11.32 14.01 -1.66
CA TRP A 249 -11.47 13.13 -0.50
C TRP A 249 -10.16 12.46 -0.08
N GLY A 250 -10.18 11.73 1.04
CA GLY A 250 -9.08 10.87 1.46
C GLY A 250 -7.80 11.63 1.79
N GLN A 251 -7.92 12.82 2.37
CA GLN A 251 -6.81 13.72 2.67
C GLN A 251 -5.81 13.16 3.67
N GLY A 252 -4.58 13.65 3.58
CA GLY A 252 -3.53 13.36 4.55
C GLY A 252 -2.25 14.13 4.29
N ARG A 253 -1.35 14.09 5.27
CA ARG A 253 0.03 14.63 5.20
C ARG A 253 1.01 13.54 4.81
N ALA A 254 2.20 13.95 4.37
CA ALA A 254 3.33 13.05 4.28
C ALA A 254 3.57 12.34 5.63
N PRO A 255 3.54 11.01 5.70
CA PRO A 255 3.87 10.30 6.93
C PRO A 255 5.35 10.50 7.28
N ALA A 256 5.66 10.75 8.55
CA ALA A 256 7.02 10.96 9.03
C ALA A 256 7.75 9.63 9.29
N LEU A 257 7.76 8.72 8.30
CA LEU A 257 8.40 7.41 8.42
C LEU A 257 9.94 7.56 8.45
N PRO A 258 10.63 7.05 9.49
CA PRO A 258 12.07 6.87 9.41
C PRO A 258 12.38 5.75 8.40
N SER A 259 13.23 6.00 7.41
CA SER A 259 13.56 4.99 6.40
C SER A 259 14.13 3.71 7.03
N LEU A 260 13.97 2.57 6.34
CA LEU A 260 14.54 1.30 6.79
C LEU A 260 16.07 1.35 6.89
N THR A 261 16.72 2.14 6.02
CA THR A 261 18.16 2.42 6.13
C THR A 261 18.49 3.13 7.45
N LYS A 262 17.68 4.11 7.87
CA LYS A 262 17.89 4.82 9.15
C LYS A 262 17.61 3.92 10.35
N ARG A 263 16.60 3.03 10.28
CA ARG A 263 16.21 2.14 11.38
C ARG A 263 17.14 0.95 11.55
N PHE A 264 17.51 0.32 10.44
CA PHE A 264 18.17 -0.99 10.44
C PHE A 264 19.48 -1.04 9.64
N GLY A 265 19.89 0.06 9.00
CA GLY A 265 21.09 0.11 8.17
C GLY A 265 20.97 -0.62 6.83
N ILE A 266 19.76 -1.08 6.44
CA ILE A 266 19.51 -1.89 5.24
C ILE A 266 19.00 -1.05 4.07
N LYS A 267 19.36 -1.48 2.85
CA LYS A 267 18.83 -0.96 1.59
C LYS A 267 17.86 -1.98 1.01
N GLY A 268 16.82 -1.53 0.35
CA GLY A 268 15.84 -2.46 -0.20
C GLY A 268 15.10 -1.93 -1.42
N GLY A 269 14.31 -2.83 -2.01
CA GLY A 269 13.44 -2.52 -3.12
C GLY A 269 12.04 -3.07 -2.92
N VAL A 270 11.07 -2.48 -3.63
CA VAL A 270 9.66 -2.88 -3.62
C VAL A 270 9.19 -3.20 -5.03
N ILE A 271 8.53 -4.35 -5.19
CA ILE A 271 7.85 -4.80 -6.39
C ILE A 271 6.35 -4.82 -6.10
N SER A 272 5.59 -4.00 -6.79
CA SER A 272 4.13 -3.97 -6.74
C SER A 272 3.58 -3.41 -8.05
N ALA A 273 2.29 -3.66 -8.33
CA ALA A 273 1.53 -2.97 -9.37
C ALA A 273 0.59 -1.90 -8.74
N VAL A 274 0.62 -1.73 -7.42
CA VAL A 274 -0.30 -0.88 -6.68
C VAL A 274 0.40 0.37 -6.17
N ASP A 275 -0.12 1.53 -6.51
CA ASP A 275 0.48 2.83 -6.19
C ASP A 275 0.68 3.06 -4.70
N ILE A 276 -0.26 2.61 -3.86
CA ILE A 276 -0.17 2.76 -2.40
C ILE A 276 1.05 2.04 -1.85
N ILE A 277 1.32 0.85 -2.34
CA ILE A 277 2.46 0.04 -1.90
C ILE A 277 3.78 0.69 -2.37
N HIS A 278 3.81 1.21 -3.60
CA HIS A 278 4.95 1.99 -4.07
C HIS A 278 5.19 3.24 -3.22
N GLY A 279 4.15 4.01 -2.95
CA GLY A 279 4.25 5.22 -2.13
C GLY A 279 4.74 4.93 -0.71
N LEU A 280 4.23 3.87 -0.10
CA LEU A 280 4.72 3.42 1.21
C LEU A 280 6.19 3.02 1.14
N GLY A 281 6.59 2.28 0.08
CA GLY A 281 7.99 1.94 -0.19
C GLY A 281 8.88 3.17 -0.31
N VAL A 282 8.45 4.21 -1.03
CA VAL A 282 9.18 5.48 -1.16
C VAL A 282 9.42 6.12 0.21
N TYR A 283 8.38 6.23 1.06
CA TYR A 283 8.54 6.77 2.42
C TYR A 283 9.41 5.88 3.30
N ALA A 284 9.35 4.56 3.13
CA ALA A 284 10.23 3.61 3.82
C ALA A 284 11.69 3.64 3.31
N GLY A 285 11.98 4.38 2.24
CA GLY A 285 13.31 4.47 1.62
C GLY A 285 13.66 3.26 0.74
N LEU A 286 12.66 2.54 0.25
CA LEU A 286 12.82 1.44 -0.71
C LEU A 286 12.83 1.97 -2.15
N ALA A 287 13.70 1.39 -2.98
CA ALA A 287 13.69 1.66 -4.41
C ALA A 287 12.55 0.92 -5.11
N ARG A 288 11.87 1.58 -6.05
CA ARG A 288 10.92 0.90 -6.93
C ARG A 288 11.68 -0.05 -7.87
N ILE A 289 11.21 -1.29 -7.99
CA ILE A 289 11.73 -2.27 -8.94
C ILE A 289 10.66 -2.49 -10.01
N ASP A 290 10.94 -2.01 -11.22
CA ASP A 290 10.04 -2.16 -12.35
C ASP A 290 10.18 -3.57 -12.96
N VAL A 291 9.06 -4.26 -13.07
CA VAL A 291 8.97 -5.61 -13.65
C VAL A 291 8.03 -5.55 -14.84
N PRO A 292 8.47 -5.94 -16.04
CA PRO A 292 7.61 -5.93 -17.22
C PRO A 292 6.38 -6.83 -17.08
N GLY A 293 5.21 -6.34 -17.49
CA GLY A 293 3.96 -7.10 -17.53
C GLY A 293 3.33 -7.38 -16.17
N ILE A 294 3.71 -6.65 -15.12
CA ILE A 294 2.95 -6.71 -13.87
C ILE A 294 1.68 -5.87 -13.98
N THR A 295 0.61 -6.43 -13.44
CA THR A 295 -0.69 -5.79 -13.27
C THR A 295 -1.16 -5.93 -11.83
N GLY A 296 -2.17 -5.17 -11.41
CA GLY A 296 -2.91 -5.37 -10.16
C GLY A 296 -3.99 -6.45 -10.28
N PHE A 297 -3.88 -7.39 -11.22
CA PHE A 297 -4.95 -8.36 -11.50
C PHE A 297 -4.39 -9.79 -11.72
N LEU A 298 -5.28 -10.74 -12.06
CA LEU A 298 -4.97 -12.16 -12.21
C LEU A 298 -3.96 -12.49 -13.31
N ASP A 299 -3.86 -11.66 -14.32
CA ASP A 299 -2.95 -11.80 -15.47
C ASP A 299 -1.54 -11.25 -15.22
N THR A 300 -1.25 -10.85 -13.99
CA THR A 300 0.06 -10.29 -13.61
C THR A 300 1.22 -11.25 -13.92
N ASN A 301 2.39 -10.69 -14.22
CA ASN A 301 3.62 -11.47 -14.39
C ASN A 301 4.18 -11.95 -13.03
N TYR A 302 3.54 -12.97 -12.44
CA TYR A 302 3.95 -13.58 -11.17
C TYR A 302 5.42 -14.01 -11.16
N LYS A 303 5.84 -14.75 -12.22
CA LYS A 303 7.20 -15.27 -12.31
C LYS A 303 8.23 -14.16 -12.38
N GLY A 304 7.96 -13.11 -13.17
CA GLY A 304 8.79 -11.92 -13.24
C GLY A 304 8.96 -11.24 -11.88
N LYS A 305 7.89 -11.14 -11.07
CA LYS A 305 8.00 -10.60 -9.71
C LYS A 305 9.01 -11.38 -8.86
N GLY A 306 9.00 -12.72 -8.91
CA GLY A 306 9.97 -13.56 -8.21
C GLY A 306 11.40 -13.41 -8.76
N GLU A 307 11.59 -13.47 -10.09
CA GLU A 307 12.90 -13.39 -10.73
C GLU A 307 13.59 -12.03 -10.50
N TYR A 308 12.85 -10.93 -10.69
CA TYR A 308 13.38 -9.58 -10.44
C TYR A 308 13.62 -9.32 -8.95
N GLY A 309 12.80 -9.93 -8.09
CA GLY A 309 13.01 -9.90 -6.64
C GLY A 309 14.33 -10.52 -6.24
N VAL A 310 14.60 -11.76 -6.67
CA VAL A 310 15.88 -12.44 -6.42
C VAL A 310 17.05 -11.66 -7.00
N LYS A 311 16.93 -11.19 -8.26
CA LYS A 311 17.97 -10.40 -8.91
C LYS A 311 18.27 -9.10 -8.16
N SER A 312 17.27 -8.48 -7.57
CA SER A 312 17.45 -7.22 -6.84
C SER A 312 18.33 -7.40 -5.60
N LEU A 313 18.33 -8.60 -4.98
CA LEU A 313 19.14 -8.91 -3.79
C LEU A 313 20.64 -8.97 -4.07
N GLU A 314 21.07 -8.93 -5.32
CA GLU A 314 22.49 -8.73 -5.68
C GLU A 314 23.02 -7.36 -5.22
N LYS A 315 22.12 -6.35 -5.15
CA LYS A 315 22.45 -4.96 -4.81
C LYS A 315 21.73 -4.43 -3.56
N ASN A 316 20.66 -5.12 -3.15
CA ASN A 316 19.82 -4.77 -2.01
C ASN A 316 19.95 -5.83 -0.91
N ASP A 317 19.66 -5.43 0.31
CA ASP A 317 19.58 -6.31 1.47
C ASP A 317 18.16 -6.86 1.64
N LEU A 318 17.14 -6.08 1.25
CA LEU A 318 15.73 -6.41 1.36
C LEU A 318 15.02 -6.30 0.01
N VAL A 319 14.09 -7.23 -0.26
CA VAL A 319 13.06 -7.07 -1.29
C VAL A 319 11.67 -7.31 -0.70
N PHE A 320 10.74 -6.41 -1.01
CA PHE A 320 9.31 -6.56 -0.73
C PHE A 320 8.61 -6.90 -2.05
N ILE A 321 7.98 -8.08 -2.13
CA ILE A 321 7.27 -8.56 -3.32
C ILE A 321 5.78 -8.67 -2.99
N HIS A 322 4.99 -7.85 -3.65
CA HIS A 322 3.56 -7.73 -3.49
C HIS A 322 2.79 -8.31 -4.69
N VAL A 323 1.73 -9.06 -4.42
CA VAL A 323 0.80 -9.60 -5.42
C VAL A 323 -0.64 -9.27 -5.01
N GLU A 324 -1.33 -8.47 -5.82
CA GLU A 324 -2.70 -7.99 -5.62
C GLU A 324 -3.77 -9.04 -5.98
N ALA A 325 -3.47 -9.93 -6.89
CA ALA A 325 -4.43 -10.80 -7.57
C ALA A 325 -5.36 -11.62 -6.63
N THR A 326 -4.88 -11.99 -5.45
CA THR A 326 -5.66 -12.74 -4.45
C THR A 326 -6.74 -11.88 -3.81
N ASP A 327 -6.47 -10.56 -3.64
CA ASP A 327 -7.41 -9.57 -3.15
C ASP A 327 -8.52 -9.30 -4.18
N GLU A 328 -8.14 -9.04 -5.41
CA GLU A 328 -9.07 -8.80 -6.52
C GLU A 328 -10.04 -9.97 -6.72
N ALA A 329 -9.55 -11.21 -6.64
CA ALA A 329 -10.40 -12.39 -6.70
C ALA A 329 -11.39 -12.47 -5.52
N GLY A 330 -10.98 -12.03 -4.34
CA GLY A 330 -11.84 -11.88 -3.16
C GLY A 330 -12.95 -10.86 -3.38
N HIS A 331 -12.63 -9.69 -3.90
CA HIS A 331 -13.61 -8.65 -4.26
C HIS A 331 -14.58 -9.08 -5.34
N MET A 332 -14.14 -9.89 -6.30
CA MET A 332 -15.01 -10.49 -7.31
C MET A 332 -16.00 -11.50 -6.70
N GLY A 333 -15.69 -12.06 -5.52
CA GLY A 333 -16.44 -13.14 -4.91
C GLY A 333 -16.28 -14.47 -5.68
N ASP A 334 -15.14 -14.68 -6.35
CA ASP A 334 -14.88 -15.81 -7.23
C ASP A 334 -13.91 -16.79 -6.56
N VAL A 335 -14.47 -17.90 -6.07
CA VAL A 335 -13.74 -18.93 -5.32
C VAL A 335 -12.63 -19.58 -6.16
N GLU A 336 -12.95 -19.91 -7.43
CA GLU A 336 -11.99 -20.60 -8.31
C GLU A 336 -10.81 -19.69 -8.66
N LYS A 337 -11.09 -18.43 -8.98
CA LYS A 337 -10.05 -17.45 -9.25
C LYS A 337 -9.18 -17.16 -8.04
N LYS A 338 -9.74 -17.10 -6.83
CA LYS A 338 -8.96 -16.90 -5.62
C LYS A 338 -8.02 -18.07 -5.35
N ILE A 339 -8.51 -19.31 -5.48
CA ILE A 339 -7.67 -20.49 -5.37
C ILE A 339 -6.57 -20.48 -6.42
N GLN A 340 -6.89 -20.18 -7.69
CA GLN A 340 -5.90 -20.07 -8.77
C GLN A 340 -4.84 -19.00 -8.50
N ALA A 341 -5.24 -17.83 -8.01
CA ALA A 341 -4.31 -16.76 -7.68
C ALA A 341 -3.36 -17.13 -6.52
N ILE A 342 -3.87 -17.85 -5.51
CA ILE A 342 -3.06 -18.41 -4.41
C ILE A 342 -2.05 -19.43 -4.93
N GLU A 343 -2.48 -20.37 -5.79
CA GLU A 343 -1.61 -21.39 -6.40
C GLU A 343 -0.54 -20.76 -7.32
N ASP A 344 -0.92 -19.72 -8.07
CA ASP A 344 -0.01 -18.95 -8.92
C ASP A 344 1.01 -18.16 -8.09
N PHE A 345 0.59 -17.57 -6.98
CA PHE A 345 1.50 -16.93 -6.03
C PHE A 345 2.48 -17.95 -5.44
N ASP A 346 1.99 -19.10 -4.95
CA ASP A 346 2.83 -20.15 -4.41
C ASP A 346 3.85 -20.66 -5.45
N GLY A 347 3.38 -21.12 -6.60
CA GLY A 347 4.24 -21.76 -7.59
C GLY A 347 5.17 -20.82 -8.33
N LYS A 348 4.65 -19.63 -8.74
CA LYS A 348 5.34 -18.73 -9.65
C LYS A 348 6.11 -17.61 -8.93
N VAL A 349 5.71 -17.21 -7.71
CA VAL A 349 6.45 -16.22 -6.91
C VAL A 349 7.27 -16.90 -5.84
N VAL A 350 6.61 -17.57 -4.87
CA VAL A 350 7.30 -18.21 -3.74
C VAL A 350 8.29 -19.27 -4.24
N GLY A 351 7.85 -20.18 -5.12
CA GLY A 351 8.73 -21.22 -5.70
C GLY A 351 9.92 -20.66 -6.48
N THR A 352 9.71 -19.56 -7.23
CA THR A 352 10.82 -18.87 -7.93
C THR A 352 11.83 -18.29 -6.95
N VAL A 353 11.37 -17.66 -5.88
CA VAL A 353 12.23 -17.10 -4.83
C VAL A 353 12.99 -18.22 -4.11
N LEU A 354 12.33 -19.29 -3.67
CA LEU A 354 12.98 -20.42 -3.00
C LEU A 354 14.06 -21.05 -3.89
N THR A 355 13.76 -21.23 -5.17
CA THR A 355 14.72 -21.77 -6.15
C THR A 355 15.92 -20.84 -6.33
N GLY A 356 15.66 -19.54 -6.48
CA GLY A 356 16.71 -18.54 -6.64
C GLY A 356 17.62 -18.40 -5.41
N MET A 357 17.08 -18.62 -4.21
CA MET A 357 17.81 -18.53 -2.95
C MET A 357 18.41 -19.86 -2.46
N ALA A 358 18.15 -20.98 -3.14
CA ALA A 358 18.56 -22.31 -2.69
C ALA A 358 20.08 -22.48 -2.52
N HIS A 359 20.90 -21.71 -3.24
CA HIS A 359 22.36 -21.72 -3.15
C HIS A 359 22.93 -20.95 -1.97
N ARG A 360 22.10 -20.14 -1.26
CA ARG A 360 22.47 -19.32 -0.12
C ARG A 360 21.97 -19.95 1.20
N LYS A 361 22.67 -19.64 2.29
CA LYS A 361 22.26 -20.02 3.66
C LYS A 361 21.94 -18.79 4.53
N ASP A 362 22.30 -17.63 4.08
CA ASP A 362 22.25 -16.34 4.77
C ASP A 362 21.05 -15.51 4.29
N TRP A 363 19.83 -16.03 4.45
CA TRP A 363 18.62 -15.32 4.09
C TRP A 363 17.44 -15.68 5.00
N ARG A 364 16.50 -14.73 5.09
CA ARG A 364 15.27 -14.88 5.84
C ARG A 364 14.08 -14.40 5.02
N VAL A 365 12.91 -14.99 5.25
CA VAL A 365 11.67 -14.60 4.57
C VAL A 365 10.53 -14.43 5.56
N LEU A 366 9.77 -13.36 5.40
CA LEU A 366 8.45 -13.17 5.98
C LEU A 366 7.43 -13.34 4.85
N LEU A 367 6.52 -14.30 5.01
CA LEU A 367 5.42 -14.54 4.08
C LEU A 367 4.11 -14.36 4.84
N MET A 368 3.21 -13.48 4.35
CA MET A 368 1.91 -13.22 4.94
C MET A 368 1.03 -12.38 4.04
N PRO A 369 -0.31 -12.47 4.16
CA PRO A 369 -1.22 -11.44 3.66
C PRO A 369 -1.26 -10.23 4.61
N ASP A 370 -1.86 -9.15 4.17
CA ASP A 370 -2.07 -7.92 4.96
C ASP A 370 -3.44 -7.89 5.65
N HIS A 371 -4.43 -8.53 5.08
CA HIS A 371 -5.79 -8.73 5.62
C HIS A 371 -6.47 -9.91 4.92
N PRO A 372 -7.59 -10.41 5.44
CA PRO A 372 -8.49 -11.24 4.66
C PRO A 372 -9.36 -10.36 3.73
N THR A 373 -9.57 -10.82 2.49
CA THR A 373 -10.59 -10.26 1.58
C THR A 373 -11.64 -11.33 1.35
N ALA A 374 -12.63 -11.33 2.25
CA ALA A 374 -13.59 -12.41 2.35
C ALA A 374 -14.49 -12.47 1.11
N ILE A 375 -14.46 -13.59 0.40
CA ILE A 375 -15.26 -13.86 -0.81
C ILE A 375 -16.76 -13.62 -0.56
N THR A 376 -17.26 -14.04 0.60
CA THR A 376 -18.67 -13.89 0.96
C THR A 376 -19.09 -12.45 1.21
N LEU A 377 -18.17 -11.61 1.63
CA LEU A 377 -18.38 -10.19 1.92
C LEU A 377 -17.96 -9.28 0.76
N LYS A 378 -17.06 -9.77 -0.11
CA LYS A 378 -16.44 -9.02 -1.21
C LYS A 378 -15.73 -7.74 -0.74
N THR A 379 -15.17 -7.80 0.45
CA THR A 379 -14.48 -6.68 1.09
C THR A 379 -13.47 -7.15 2.12
N HIS A 380 -12.60 -6.24 2.54
CA HIS A 380 -11.60 -6.48 3.55
C HIS A 380 -12.20 -6.63 4.95
N VAL A 381 -11.57 -7.45 5.79
CA VAL A 381 -11.86 -7.55 7.22
C VAL A 381 -10.57 -7.47 8.05
N ALA A 382 -10.70 -7.14 9.33
CA ALA A 382 -9.55 -6.90 10.21
C ALA A 382 -9.13 -8.13 11.04
N ASP A 383 -9.60 -9.32 10.65
CA ASP A 383 -9.26 -10.56 11.34
C ASP A 383 -7.77 -10.90 11.18
N PRO A 384 -7.20 -11.65 12.16
CA PRO A 384 -5.81 -12.07 12.06
C PRO A 384 -5.54 -12.97 10.85
N VAL A 385 -4.35 -12.89 10.32
CA VAL A 385 -3.92 -13.65 9.14
C VAL A 385 -2.76 -14.60 9.45
N PRO A 386 -2.58 -15.68 8.69
CA PRO A 386 -1.42 -16.56 8.85
C PRO A 386 -0.14 -15.83 8.44
N PHE A 387 0.95 -16.05 9.19
CA PHE A 387 2.29 -15.60 8.81
C PHE A 387 3.32 -16.69 9.03
N VAL A 388 4.37 -16.69 8.22
CA VAL A 388 5.56 -17.50 8.48
C VAL A 388 6.83 -16.64 8.40
N LEU A 389 7.68 -16.78 9.41
CA LEU A 389 9.03 -16.23 9.44
C LEU A 389 10.02 -17.38 9.35
N TYR A 390 10.69 -17.51 8.23
CA TYR A 390 11.68 -18.56 7.98
C TYR A 390 13.10 -17.99 7.93
N SER A 391 14.05 -18.74 8.50
CA SER A 391 15.49 -18.47 8.40
C SER A 391 16.19 -19.70 7.79
N ALA A 392 16.96 -19.48 6.74
CA ALA A 392 17.76 -20.55 6.13
C ALA A 392 18.95 -20.96 7.01
N GLU A 393 19.40 -20.09 7.93
CA GLU A 393 20.45 -20.39 8.90
C GLU A 393 19.93 -21.32 10.02
N GLU A 394 18.68 -21.12 10.46
CA GLU A 394 18.07 -21.84 11.57
C GLU A 394 16.64 -22.34 11.24
N PRO A 395 16.50 -23.34 10.37
CA PRO A 395 15.18 -23.91 10.10
C PRO A 395 14.57 -24.53 11.35
N ARG A 396 13.29 -24.28 11.59
CA ARG A 396 12.55 -24.78 12.76
C ARG A 396 11.42 -25.71 12.32
N HIS A 397 11.47 -26.98 12.73
CA HIS A 397 10.38 -27.91 12.48
C HIS A 397 9.29 -27.75 13.54
N ASN A 398 8.10 -27.30 13.15
CA ASN A 398 6.99 -27.00 14.05
C ASN A 398 5.78 -27.96 13.87
N GLY A 399 5.86 -28.90 12.93
CA GLY A 399 4.81 -29.90 12.69
C GLY A 399 3.60 -29.38 11.91
N ALA A 400 3.64 -28.14 11.38
CA ALA A 400 2.57 -27.63 10.51
C ALA A 400 2.45 -28.47 9.25
N MET A 401 1.20 -28.76 8.86
CA MET A 401 0.87 -29.58 7.69
C MET A 401 0.67 -28.74 6.43
N GLY A 402 0.31 -27.44 6.57
CA GLY A 402 0.08 -26.54 5.48
C GLY A 402 0.05 -25.08 5.93
N TYR A 403 0.25 -24.19 4.96
CA TYR A 403 0.12 -22.74 5.17
C TYR A 403 -1.34 -22.34 5.01
N ASN A 404 -2.07 -22.29 6.12
CA ASN A 404 -3.49 -21.90 6.17
C ASN A 404 -3.84 -21.37 7.57
N GLU A 405 -5.01 -20.74 7.68
CA GLU A 405 -5.51 -20.11 8.91
C GLU A 405 -5.66 -21.12 10.06
N LYS A 406 -6.18 -22.30 9.76
CA LYS A 406 -6.48 -23.35 10.75
C LYS A 406 -5.20 -23.93 11.36
N ASP A 407 -4.19 -24.22 10.53
CA ASP A 407 -2.92 -24.75 11.01
C ASP A 407 -2.10 -23.66 11.71
N ALA A 408 -2.18 -22.41 11.24
CA ALA A 408 -1.56 -21.28 11.92
C ALA A 408 -2.09 -21.09 13.35
N VAL A 409 -3.41 -21.17 13.56
CA VAL A 409 -4.03 -21.09 14.90
C VAL A 409 -3.57 -22.23 15.79
N LYS A 410 -3.44 -23.47 15.28
CA LYS A 410 -3.02 -24.63 16.06
C LYS A 410 -1.60 -24.50 16.65
N THR A 411 -0.74 -23.71 16.05
CA THR A 411 0.63 -23.50 16.57
C THR A 411 0.65 -22.76 17.93
N GLY A 412 -0.42 -22.00 18.24
CA GLY A 412 -0.48 -21.11 19.40
C GLY A 412 0.40 -19.88 19.31
N VAL A 413 1.10 -19.67 18.18
CA VAL A 413 1.95 -18.50 17.97
C VAL A 413 1.09 -17.32 17.51
N VAL A 414 1.14 -16.21 18.24
CA VAL A 414 0.34 -15.01 17.95
C VAL A 414 1.23 -13.77 17.97
N ALA A 415 1.32 -13.09 16.82
CA ALA A 415 1.89 -11.76 16.72
C ALA A 415 0.79 -10.71 16.92
N LYS A 416 0.64 -10.19 18.14
CA LYS A 416 -0.40 -9.19 18.47
C LYS A 416 -0.21 -7.85 17.74
N GLN A 417 0.99 -7.57 17.27
CA GLN A 417 1.39 -6.35 16.57
C GLN A 417 2.28 -6.73 15.39
N ALA A 418 1.68 -6.87 14.21
CA ALA A 418 2.41 -7.34 13.02
C ALA A 418 3.60 -6.44 12.65
N PHE A 419 3.57 -5.15 12.98
CA PHE A 419 4.69 -4.25 12.71
C PHE A 419 5.99 -4.62 13.43
N LYS A 420 5.95 -5.48 14.44
CA LYS A 420 7.14 -6.04 15.07
C LYS A 420 7.78 -7.20 14.29
N LEU A 421 7.05 -7.78 13.31
CA LEU A 421 7.59 -8.88 12.50
C LEU A 421 8.75 -8.44 11.59
N MET A 422 8.76 -7.18 11.15
CA MET A 422 9.88 -6.62 10.39
C MET A 422 11.18 -6.60 11.21
N GLU A 423 11.11 -6.19 12.48
CA GLU A 423 12.24 -6.20 13.39
C GLU A 423 12.73 -7.64 13.62
N ALA A 424 11.79 -8.57 13.83
CA ALA A 424 12.11 -9.98 13.97
C ALA A 424 12.75 -10.60 12.73
N LEU A 425 12.31 -10.23 11.54
CA LEU A 425 12.91 -10.65 10.27
C LEU A 425 14.38 -10.22 10.20
N ILE A 426 14.68 -8.98 10.57
CA ILE A 426 16.03 -8.42 10.47
C ILE A 426 16.93 -8.93 11.59
N GLU A 427 16.47 -8.91 12.83
CA GLU A 427 17.28 -9.29 13.98
C GLU A 427 17.37 -10.80 14.21
N GLY A 428 16.44 -11.59 13.62
CA GLY A 428 16.41 -13.05 13.76
C GLY A 428 15.90 -13.54 15.12
N ARG A 429 15.28 -12.67 15.91
CA ARG A 429 14.72 -12.99 17.22
C ARG A 429 13.24 -12.67 17.33
N GLN A 430 12.53 -13.37 18.21
CA GLN A 430 11.09 -13.19 18.40
C GLN A 430 10.81 -11.95 19.27
N THR A 431 10.73 -10.78 18.65
CA THR A 431 10.46 -9.50 19.33
C THR A 431 8.97 -9.24 19.59
N TRP A 432 8.08 -9.96 18.91
CA TRP A 432 6.62 -9.74 18.99
C TRP A 432 5.92 -10.41 20.16
N THR A 433 6.62 -11.26 20.94
CA THR A 433 6.07 -11.92 22.14
C THR A 433 6.24 -11.09 23.41
N GLU A 434 7.04 -10.04 23.37
CA GLU A 434 7.20 -9.11 24.48
C GLU A 434 6.02 -8.14 24.50
N THR A 435 5.26 -8.17 25.60
CA THR A 435 4.05 -7.34 25.86
C THR A 435 4.39 -5.91 26.21
#